data_59d2cb73bab5c8d4078015606a221db7
#
_entry.id   59d2cb73bab5c8d4078015606a221db7
#
_cell.length_a   1.000
_cell.length_b   1.000
_cell.length_c   1.000
_cell.angle_alpha   90.00
_cell.angle_beta   90.00
_cell.angle_gamma   90.00
#
_symmetry.space_group_name_H-M   'P 1'
#
loop_
_entity.id
_entity.type
_entity.pdbx_description
1 polymer ?
#
loop_
_entity_poly.entity_id
_entity_poly.type
_entity_poly.pdbx_seq_one_letter_code
_entity_poly.pdbx_strand_id
1 'polypeptide(L)'
;MESVNFEEMRRSMVDSQLRTSGVTDLWVLAAMGSIPREDFVPLTHRSTAYMDRSIALDDGTVLNPAVSTALLLQAADVRADDHVLLVGKPDGYVAAILRTRVNALFSVTANNLAAAQSAAPYSVIIIDGAAEELPTALVNIAADGARLVTGIIEGAVTRLAKGFVHKGKIALKSFADSEIAPLPAFARKPEFVF
;
A
#
# COMPACT_ATOMS: atom_id res chain seq x y z
N MET A 1 24.49 -22.01 -15.10
CA MET A 1 23.67 -21.13 -14.20
C MET A 1 22.24 -21.38 -14.59
N GLU A 2 21.46 -22.00 -13.72
CA GLU A 2 20.01 -22.08 -13.94
C GLU A 2 19.43 -20.67 -14.04
N SER A 3 18.66 -20.42 -15.09
CA SER A 3 17.93 -19.16 -15.22
C SER A 3 16.85 -19.10 -14.14
N VAL A 4 16.83 -18.04 -13.37
CA VAL A 4 15.79 -17.83 -12.36
C VAL A 4 14.42 -17.77 -13.06
N ASN A 5 13.52 -18.68 -12.70
CA ASN A 5 12.17 -18.73 -13.25
C ASN A 5 11.24 -17.83 -12.44
N PHE A 6 11.18 -16.55 -12.78
CA PHE A 6 10.35 -15.57 -12.09
C PHE A 6 8.85 -15.86 -12.22
N GLU A 7 8.41 -16.44 -13.32
CA GLU A 7 7.00 -16.81 -13.50
C GLU A 7 6.56 -17.87 -12.49
N GLU A 8 7.38 -18.89 -12.28
CA GLU A 8 7.13 -19.93 -11.28
C GLU A 8 7.16 -19.36 -9.86
N MET A 9 8.13 -18.48 -9.55
CA MET A 9 8.21 -17.81 -8.25
C MET A 9 6.98 -16.94 -7.99
N ARG A 10 6.47 -16.24 -9.01
CA ARG A 10 5.26 -15.42 -8.94
C ARG A 10 4.02 -16.28 -8.68
N ARG A 11 3.88 -17.39 -9.40
CA ARG A 11 2.80 -18.37 -9.17
C ARG A 11 2.87 -18.92 -7.75
N SER A 12 4.05 -19.32 -7.30
CA SER A 12 4.26 -19.83 -5.94
C SER A 12 3.90 -18.79 -4.88
N MET A 13 4.25 -17.49 -5.08
CA MET A 13 3.83 -16.41 -4.20
C MET A 13 2.29 -16.35 -4.08
N VAL A 14 1.57 -16.37 -5.20
CA VAL A 14 0.10 -16.33 -5.19
C VAL A 14 -0.49 -17.54 -4.44
N ASP A 15 -0.02 -18.75 -4.75
CA ASP A 15 -0.63 -19.98 -4.24
C ASP A 15 -0.22 -20.30 -2.80
N SER A 16 1.06 -20.06 -2.45
CA SER A 16 1.65 -20.49 -1.18
C SER A 16 1.80 -19.39 -0.14
N GLN A 17 1.71 -18.11 -0.53
CA GLN A 17 1.80 -16.97 0.39
C GLN A 17 0.46 -16.23 0.46
N LEU A 18 -0.05 -15.70 -0.67
CA LEU A 18 -1.22 -14.84 -0.64
C LEU A 18 -2.48 -15.60 -0.21
N ARG A 19 -2.80 -16.71 -0.90
CA ARG A 19 -4.01 -17.50 -0.59
C ARG A 19 -3.99 -18.06 0.82
N THR A 20 -2.86 -18.54 1.28
CA THR A 20 -2.69 -19.12 2.63
C THR A 20 -2.75 -18.06 3.73
N SER A 21 -2.48 -16.80 3.40
CA SER A 21 -2.60 -15.64 4.31
C SER A 21 -3.97 -14.97 4.27
N GLY A 22 -4.97 -15.59 3.62
CA GLY A 22 -6.35 -15.10 3.61
C GLY A 22 -6.68 -14.10 2.51
N VAL A 23 -5.84 -13.98 1.48
CA VAL A 23 -6.16 -13.19 0.29
C VAL A 23 -7.12 -14.00 -0.59
N THR A 24 -8.34 -13.52 -0.75
CA THR A 24 -9.43 -14.17 -1.50
C THR A 24 -9.95 -13.33 -2.66
N ASP A 25 -9.60 -12.05 -2.72
CA ASP A 25 -9.98 -11.15 -3.81
C ASP A 25 -9.35 -11.59 -5.12
N LEU A 26 -10.20 -11.99 -6.08
CA LEU A 26 -9.75 -12.54 -7.36
C LEU A 26 -9.00 -11.53 -8.22
N TRP A 27 -9.36 -10.24 -8.13
CA TRP A 27 -8.64 -9.21 -8.85
C TRP A 27 -7.23 -9.03 -8.27
N VAL A 28 -7.08 -8.95 -6.95
CA VAL A 28 -5.77 -8.81 -6.29
C VAL A 28 -4.87 -9.99 -6.66
N LEU A 29 -5.39 -11.23 -6.55
CA LEU A 29 -4.64 -12.43 -6.91
C LEU A 29 -4.24 -12.44 -8.39
N ALA A 30 -5.13 -12.07 -9.30
CA ALA A 30 -4.86 -12.03 -10.73
C ALA A 30 -3.83 -10.95 -11.08
N ALA A 31 -3.97 -9.74 -10.53
CA ALA A 31 -3.06 -8.62 -10.77
C ALA A 31 -1.65 -8.94 -10.26
N MET A 32 -1.53 -9.43 -9.03
CA MET A 32 -0.23 -9.80 -8.45
C MET A 32 0.37 -11.05 -9.11
N GLY A 33 -0.44 -11.92 -9.70
CA GLY A 33 -0.01 -13.07 -10.50
C GLY A 33 0.45 -12.70 -11.91
N SER A 34 0.09 -11.54 -12.43
CA SER A 34 0.46 -11.08 -13.78
C SER A 34 1.57 -10.04 -13.81
N ILE A 35 1.63 -9.15 -12.80
CA ILE A 35 2.62 -8.06 -12.76
C ILE A 35 3.95 -8.57 -12.20
N PRO A 36 5.06 -8.44 -12.95
CA PRO A 36 6.37 -8.92 -12.53
C PRO A 36 6.93 -8.06 -11.40
N ARG A 37 6.86 -8.57 -10.16
CA ARG A 37 7.31 -7.86 -8.95
C ARG A 37 8.83 -7.62 -8.98
N GLU A 38 9.59 -8.50 -9.63
CA GLU A 38 11.03 -8.38 -9.84
C GLU A 38 11.46 -7.14 -10.66
N ASP A 39 10.55 -6.52 -11.39
CA ASP A 39 10.84 -5.29 -12.14
C ASP A 39 10.75 -4.02 -11.28
N PHE A 40 10.24 -4.14 -10.05
CA PHE A 40 10.09 -3.04 -9.09
C PHE A 40 11.15 -3.03 -7.98
N VAL A 41 12.17 -3.87 -8.11
CA VAL A 41 13.28 -3.95 -7.16
C VAL A 41 14.62 -3.76 -7.89
N PRO A 42 15.68 -3.34 -7.17
CA PRO A 42 17.03 -3.29 -7.70
C PRO A 42 17.47 -4.65 -8.27
N LEU A 43 18.33 -4.64 -9.29
CA LEU A 43 18.83 -5.86 -9.94
C LEU A 43 19.39 -6.88 -8.94
N THR A 44 20.05 -6.40 -7.89
CA THR A 44 20.62 -7.21 -6.81
C THR A 44 19.57 -7.92 -5.96
N HIS A 45 18.32 -7.47 -5.98
CA HIS A 45 17.21 -8.02 -5.19
C HIS A 45 16.19 -8.82 -6.02
N ARG A 46 16.37 -8.92 -7.35
CA ARG A 46 15.41 -9.64 -8.20
C ARG A 46 15.18 -11.08 -7.78
N SER A 47 16.25 -11.80 -7.41
CA SER A 47 16.13 -13.20 -6.95
C SER A 47 15.37 -13.37 -5.64
N THR A 48 15.21 -12.31 -4.86
CA THR A 48 14.50 -12.30 -3.58
C THR A 48 13.16 -11.54 -3.64
N ALA A 49 12.76 -11.06 -4.82
CA ALA A 49 11.56 -10.24 -5.00
C ALA A 49 10.27 -10.91 -4.54
N TYR A 50 10.24 -12.24 -4.56
CA TYR A 50 9.10 -13.07 -4.18
C TYR A 50 9.18 -13.66 -2.77
N MET A 51 10.20 -13.30 -1.99
CA MET A 51 10.22 -13.56 -0.55
C MET A 51 9.26 -12.59 0.14
N ASP A 52 8.46 -13.08 1.09
CA ASP A 52 7.50 -12.25 1.82
C ASP A 52 8.19 -11.42 2.90
N ARG A 53 8.91 -10.40 2.47
CA ARG A 53 9.65 -9.44 3.31
C ARG A 53 9.77 -8.08 2.63
N SER A 54 10.06 -7.06 3.41
CA SER A 54 10.39 -5.73 2.92
C SER A 54 11.70 -5.72 2.12
N ILE A 55 11.74 -4.96 1.02
CA ILE A 55 12.93 -4.78 0.17
C ILE A 55 13.22 -3.28 0.06
N ALA A 56 14.42 -2.88 0.46
CA ALA A 56 14.88 -1.50 0.28
C ALA A 56 15.09 -1.20 -1.21
N LEU A 57 14.63 -0.04 -1.65
CA LEU A 57 14.79 0.45 -3.01
C LEU A 57 15.91 1.51 -3.08
N ASP A 58 16.45 1.73 -4.29
CA ASP A 58 17.58 2.65 -4.50
C ASP A 58 17.25 4.12 -4.18
N ASP A 59 15.97 4.48 -4.18
CA ASP A 59 15.48 5.83 -3.85
C ASP A 59 15.19 6.04 -2.35
N GLY A 60 15.57 5.07 -1.52
CA GLY A 60 15.33 5.09 -0.07
C GLY A 60 13.90 4.72 0.35
N THR A 61 13.02 4.41 -0.60
CA THR A 61 11.70 3.84 -0.30
C THR A 61 11.80 2.32 -0.07
N VAL A 62 10.69 1.70 0.26
CA VAL A 62 10.61 0.26 0.55
C VAL A 62 9.49 -0.36 -0.27
N LEU A 63 9.77 -1.49 -0.90
CA LEU A 63 8.73 -2.38 -1.42
C LEU A 63 8.26 -3.27 -0.27
N ASN A 64 7.02 -3.10 0.16
CA ASN A 64 6.43 -3.86 1.27
C ASN A 64 6.28 -5.34 0.94
N PRO A 65 6.17 -6.24 1.95
CA PRO A 65 5.90 -7.66 1.74
C PRO A 65 4.68 -7.90 0.85
N ALA A 66 4.70 -8.96 0.06
CA ALA A 66 3.63 -9.25 -0.88
C ALA A 66 2.29 -9.50 -0.15
N VAL A 67 2.32 -10.19 0.97
CA VAL A 67 1.11 -10.45 1.79
C VAL A 67 0.53 -9.15 2.34
N SER A 68 1.35 -8.26 2.90
CA SER A 68 0.89 -6.97 3.43
C SER A 68 0.24 -6.12 2.34
N THR A 69 0.88 -6.04 1.16
CA THR A 69 0.35 -5.34 -0.01
C THR A 69 -0.99 -5.92 -0.45
N ALA A 70 -1.09 -7.25 -0.57
CA ALA A 70 -2.31 -7.93 -1.01
C ALA A 70 -3.48 -7.72 -0.03
N LEU A 71 -3.22 -7.87 1.27
CA LEU A 71 -4.24 -7.66 2.31
C LEU A 71 -4.72 -6.21 2.36
N LEU A 72 -3.82 -5.25 2.15
CA LEU A 72 -4.17 -3.83 2.09
C LEU A 72 -5.09 -3.54 0.88
N LEU A 73 -4.72 -4.04 -0.29
CA LEU A 73 -5.51 -3.88 -1.52
C LEU A 73 -6.88 -4.56 -1.41
N GLN A 74 -6.94 -5.78 -0.87
CA GLN A 74 -8.20 -6.47 -0.58
C GLN A 74 -9.08 -5.66 0.38
N ALA A 75 -8.50 -5.11 1.44
CA ALA A 75 -9.23 -4.32 2.43
C ALA A 75 -9.74 -2.98 1.88
N ALA A 76 -9.09 -2.42 0.85
CA ALA A 76 -9.51 -1.21 0.16
C ALA A 76 -10.78 -1.41 -0.67
N ASP A 77 -11.12 -2.65 -1.07
CA ASP A 77 -12.29 -2.99 -1.89
C ASP A 77 -12.43 -2.07 -3.11
N VAL A 78 -11.35 -1.96 -3.89
CA VAL A 78 -11.23 -0.99 -4.99
C VAL A 78 -12.15 -1.39 -6.17
N ARG A 79 -12.91 -0.43 -6.68
CA ARG A 79 -13.83 -0.58 -7.81
C ARG A 79 -13.35 0.20 -9.01
N ALA A 80 -13.81 -0.17 -10.20
CA ALA A 80 -13.37 0.45 -11.45
C ALA A 80 -13.73 1.95 -11.56
N ASP A 81 -14.80 2.36 -10.91
CA ASP A 81 -15.31 3.74 -10.88
C ASP A 81 -14.77 4.57 -9.71
N ASP A 82 -13.92 3.99 -8.85
CA ASP A 82 -13.29 4.73 -7.78
C ASP A 82 -12.30 5.78 -8.30
N HIS A 83 -12.28 6.92 -7.62
CA HIS A 83 -11.22 7.89 -7.72
C HIS A 83 -10.23 7.63 -6.57
N VAL A 84 -9.09 7.04 -6.91
CA VAL A 84 -8.13 6.50 -5.95
C VAL A 84 -6.95 7.44 -5.76
N LEU A 85 -6.63 7.74 -4.52
CA LEU A 85 -5.34 8.29 -4.11
C LEU A 85 -4.44 7.17 -3.60
N LEU A 86 -3.28 7.01 -4.22
CA LEU A 86 -2.18 6.24 -3.67
C LEU A 86 -1.15 7.19 -3.04
N VAL A 87 -0.95 7.08 -1.73
CA VAL A 87 0.19 7.66 -1.04
C VAL A 87 1.28 6.60 -0.97
N GLY A 88 2.20 6.68 -1.92
CA GLY A 88 3.24 5.68 -2.14
C GLY A 88 4.10 6.05 -3.34
N LYS A 89 4.84 5.10 -3.91
CA LYS A 89 5.67 5.32 -5.09
C LYS A 89 4.81 5.40 -6.36
N PRO A 90 4.77 6.54 -7.11
CA PRO A 90 3.87 6.72 -8.25
C PRO A 90 4.08 5.73 -9.40
N ASP A 91 5.31 5.27 -9.62
CA ASP A 91 5.71 4.26 -10.60
C ASP A 91 6.05 2.90 -9.96
N GLY A 92 5.63 2.70 -8.70
CA GLY A 92 5.87 1.49 -7.92
C GLY A 92 4.90 0.35 -8.21
N TYR A 93 5.16 -0.78 -7.56
CA TYR A 93 4.39 -2.02 -7.73
C TYR A 93 2.90 -1.85 -7.41
N VAL A 94 2.56 -1.17 -6.28
CA VAL A 94 1.17 -0.92 -5.90
C VAL A 94 0.44 -0.07 -6.93
N ALA A 95 1.11 0.96 -7.48
CA ALA A 95 0.54 1.79 -8.55
C ALA A 95 0.28 0.97 -9.81
N ALA A 96 1.19 0.06 -10.19
CA ALA A 96 1.00 -0.82 -11.34
C ALA A 96 -0.20 -1.75 -11.15
N ILE A 97 -0.38 -2.32 -9.95
CA ILE A 97 -1.54 -3.15 -9.62
C ILE A 97 -2.83 -2.34 -9.73
N LEU A 98 -2.90 -1.16 -9.10
CA LEU A 98 -4.11 -0.32 -9.11
C LEU A 98 -4.53 0.09 -10.52
N ARG A 99 -3.59 0.36 -11.43
CA ARG A 99 -3.87 0.69 -12.83
C ARG A 99 -4.57 -0.43 -13.61
N THR A 100 -4.54 -1.67 -13.12
CA THR A 100 -5.31 -2.77 -13.73
C THR A 100 -6.79 -2.74 -13.34
N ARG A 101 -7.17 -1.93 -12.35
CA ARG A 101 -8.52 -1.91 -11.79
C ARG A 101 -9.26 -0.62 -12.02
N VAL A 102 -8.58 0.53 -11.84
CA VAL A 102 -9.21 1.85 -11.79
C VAL A 102 -8.83 2.71 -12.98
N ASN A 103 -9.76 3.54 -13.42
CA ASN A 103 -9.54 4.51 -14.47
C ASN A 103 -8.95 5.83 -13.94
N ALA A 104 -9.18 6.14 -12.66
CA ALA A 104 -8.76 7.38 -12.02
C ALA A 104 -7.86 7.07 -10.81
N LEU A 105 -6.54 7.08 -11.06
CA LEU A 105 -5.51 6.92 -10.04
C LEU A 105 -4.63 8.17 -9.98
N PHE A 106 -4.58 8.81 -8.83
CA PHE A 106 -3.60 9.83 -8.52
C PHE A 106 -2.59 9.27 -7.51
N SER A 107 -1.31 9.45 -7.77
CA SER A 107 -0.27 8.86 -6.91
C SER A 107 0.71 9.94 -6.48
N VAL A 108 1.00 10.00 -5.18
CA VAL A 108 1.97 10.94 -4.58
C VAL A 108 2.83 10.22 -3.56
N THR A 109 4.04 10.71 -3.35
CA THR A 109 4.83 10.27 -2.19
C THR A 109 4.28 10.90 -0.90
N ALA A 110 4.54 10.29 0.24
CA ALA A 110 4.10 10.80 1.54
C ALA A 110 4.62 12.23 1.82
N ASN A 111 5.82 12.56 1.34
CA ASN A 111 6.39 13.91 1.45
C ASN A 111 5.71 14.96 0.55
N ASN A 112 4.98 14.54 -0.48
CA ASN A 112 4.32 15.43 -1.43
C ASN A 112 2.79 15.32 -1.38
N LEU A 113 2.22 15.00 -0.22
CA LEU A 113 0.77 14.83 -0.04
C LEU A 113 -0.04 16.07 -0.49
N ALA A 114 0.53 17.26 -0.37
CA ALA A 114 -0.14 18.51 -0.78
C ALA A 114 -0.52 18.52 -2.27
N ALA A 115 0.24 17.84 -3.14
CA ALA A 115 -0.06 17.75 -4.57
C ALA A 115 -1.40 17.03 -4.85
N ALA A 116 -1.85 16.16 -3.93
CA ALA A 116 -3.10 15.44 -4.06
C ALA A 116 -4.34 16.34 -4.05
N GLN A 117 -4.23 17.58 -3.55
CA GLN A 117 -5.34 18.54 -3.54
C GLN A 117 -5.84 18.87 -4.96
N SER A 118 -4.97 18.82 -5.96
CA SER A 118 -5.30 19.19 -7.35
C SER A 118 -6.33 18.28 -8.02
N ALA A 119 -6.46 17.03 -7.54
CA ALA A 119 -7.36 16.02 -8.10
C ALA A 119 -8.41 15.52 -7.08
N ALA A 120 -8.54 16.17 -5.92
CA ALA A 120 -9.56 15.84 -4.91
C ALA A 120 -10.99 16.12 -5.43
N PRO A 121 -12.05 15.46 -4.86
CA PRO A 121 -12.00 14.51 -3.75
C PRO A 121 -11.80 13.06 -4.19
N TYR A 122 -11.24 12.24 -3.30
CA TYR A 122 -11.00 10.82 -3.54
C TYR A 122 -12.01 9.93 -2.82
N SER A 123 -12.49 8.87 -3.48
CA SER A 123 -13.39 7.87 -2.88
C SER A 123 -12.63 6.77 -2.13
N VAL A 124 -11.35 6.56 -2.49
CA VAL A 124 -10.46 5.60 -1.81
C VAL A 124 -9.09 6.23 -1.63
N ILE A 125 -8.55 6.08 -0.43
CA ILE A 125 -7.17 6.48 -0.09
C ILE A 125 -6.41 5.24 0.36
N ILE A 126 -5.33 4.92 -0.34
CA ILE A 126 -4.42 3.81 -0.02
C ILE A 126 -3.08 4.40 0.34
N ILE A 127 -2.60 4.12 1.56
CA ILE A 127 -1.29 4.54 2.03
C ILE A 127 -0.40 3.30 2.08
N ASP A 128 0.58 3.23 1.18
CA ASP A 128 1.51 2.10 1.06
C ASP A 128 2.67 2.23 2.06
N GLY A 129 2.34 2.09 3.32
CA GLY A 129 3.25 2.18 4.44
C GLY A 129 2.52 2.36 5.77
N ALA A 130 3.27 2.41 6.88
CA ALA A 130 2.73 2.58 8.22
C ALA A 130 2.91 4.02 8.74
N ALA A 131 1.84 4.56 9.31
CA ALA A 131 1.82 5.87 9.94
C ALA A 131 1.77 5.74 11.47
N GLU A 132 2.52 6.59 12.17
CA GLU A 132 2.29 6.85 13.59
C GLU A 132 1.12 7.82 13.80
N GLU A 133 1.00 8.79 12.87
CA GLU A 133 -0.07 9.77 12.89
C GLU A 133 -0.50 10.11 11.46
N LEU A 134 -1.80 10.05 11.18
CA LEU A 134 -2.32 10.42 9.88
C LEU A 134 -2.46 11.93 9.74
N PRO A 135 -1.92 12.54 8.66
CA PRO A 135 -2.08 13.97 8.43
C PRO A 135 -3.55 14.38 8.30
N THR A 136 -3.94 15.45 8.98
CA THR A 136 -5.29 16.03 8.87
C THR A 136 -5.64 16.47 7.44
N ALA A 137 -4.64 16.75 6.62
CA ALA A 137 -4.81 17.04 5.19
C ALA A 137 -5.56 15.94 4.42
N LEU A 138 -5.46 14.67 4.85
CA LEU A 138 -6.20 13.57 4.23
C LEU A 138 -7.71 13.74 4.30
N VAL A 139 -8.21 14.34 5.38
CA VAL A 139 -9.64 14.63 5.55
C VAL A 139 -10.14 15.62 4.49
N ASN A 140 -9.33 16.63 4.17
CA ASN A 140 -9.70 17.71 3.25
C ASN A 140 -9.74 17.26 1.77
N ILE A 141 -9.07 16.16 1.43
CA ILE A 141 -8.99 15.63 0.07
C ILE A 141 -9.85 14.38 -0.13
N ALA A 142 -10.43 13.85 0.93
CA ALA A 142 -11.32 12.70 0.90
C ALA A 142 -12.76 13.12 0.60
N ALA A 143 -13.48 12.31 -0.17
CA ALA A 143 -14.93 12.38 -0.22
C ALA A 143 -15.53 11.95 1.14
N ASP A 144 -16.73 12.43 1.48
CA ASP A 144 -17.43 11.90 2.66
C ASP A 144 -17.78 10.42 2.43
N GLY A 145 -17.46 9.55 3.37
CA GLY A 145 -17.55 8.10 3.24
C GLY A 145 -16.39 7.47 2.49
N ALA A 146 -15.34 8.20 2.13
CA ALA A 146 -14.15 7.64 1.48
C ALA A 146 -13.53 6.51 2.31
N ARG A 147 -13.21 5.40 1.66
CA ARG A 147 -12.47 4.29 2.26
C ARG A 147 -11.00 4.67 2.41
N LEU A 148 -10.40 4.30 3.54
CA LEU A 148 -8.98 4.52 3.80
C LEU A 148 -8.36 3.23 4.32
N VAL A 149 -7.22 2.84 3.73
CA VAL A 149 -6.39 1.72 4.18
C VAL A 149 -4.94 2.16 4.33
N THR A 150 -4.28 1.64 5.37
CA THR A 150 -2.91 2.01 5.72
C THR A 150 -2.30 0.99 6.67
N GLY A 151 -1.00 1.04 6.86
CA GLY A 151 -0.36 0.53 8.07
C GLY A 151 -0.48 1.56 9.20
N ILE A 152 -0.58 1.09 10.43
CA ILE A 152 -0.46 1.90 11.64
C ILE A 152 0.63 1.35 12.53
N ILE A 153 1.28 2.23 13.30
CA ILE A 153 2.31 1.87 14.26
C ILE A 153 1.71 2.00 15.65
N GLU A 154 1.59 0.88 16.37
CA GLU A 154 1.11 0.82 17.74
C GLU A 154 2.23 0.27 18.64
N GLY A 155 2.93 1.18 19.32
CA GLY A 155 4.13 0.82 20.09
C GLY A 155 5.26 0.33 19.18
N ALA A 156 5.68 -0.93 19.33
CA ALA A 156 6.73 -1.54 18.50
C ALA A 156 6.18 -2.44 17.37
N VAL A 157 4.87 -2.44 17.14
CA VAL A 157 4.22 -3.34 16.18
C VAL A 157 3.57 -2.54 15.07
N THR A 158 3.71 -3.03 13.83
CA THR A 158 2.96 -2.52 12.69
C THR A 158 1.73 -3.39 12.43
N ARG A 159 0.61 -2.73 12.10
CA ARG A 159 -0.67 -3.39 11.80
C ARG A 159 -1.30 -2.79 10.57
N LEU A 160 -1.98 -3.61 9.79
CA LEU A 160 -2.83 -3.12 8.72
C LEU A 160 -4.16 -2.64 9.31
N ALA A 161 -4.60 -1.48 8.86
CA ALA A 161 -5.84 -0.85 9.30
C ALA A 161 -6.68 -0.40 8.12
N LYS A 162 -7.99 -0.44 8.30
CA LYS A 162 -8.99 0.07 7.36
C LYS A 162 -10.02 0.91 8.06
N GLY A 163 -10.63 1.81 7.32
CA GLY A 163 -11.70 2.65 7.85
C GLY A 163 -12.27 3.60 6.83
N PHE A 164 -12.86 4.65 7.33
CA PHE A 164 -13.58 5.63 6.54
C PHE A 164 -13.26 7.05 6.98
N VAL A 165 -13.37 7.97 6.03
CA VAL A 165 -13.40 9.41 6.31
C VAL A 165 -14.86 9.84 6.33
N HIS A 166 -15.35 10.31 7.47
CA HIS A 166 -16.73 10.75 7.62
C HIS A 166 -16.84 12.00 8.48
N LYS A 167 -17.59 12.99 8.01
CA LYS A 167 -17.82 14.27 8.72
C LYS A 167 -16.53 14.91 9.23
N GLY A 168 -15.49 14.93 8.39
CA GLY A 168 -14.23 15.55 8.75
C GLY A 168 -13.37 14.77 9.75
N LYS A 169 -13.62 13.48 9.93
CA LYS A 169 -12.85 12.60 10.82
C LYS A 169 -12.46 11.32 10.12
N ILE A 170 -11.30 10.80 10.47
CA ILE A 170 -10.84 9.47 10.06
C ILE A 170 -11.11 8.50 11.20
N ALA A 171 -11.82 7.41 10.92
CA ALA A 171 -12.02 6.31 11.84
C ALA A 171 -11.35 5.06 11.26
N LEU A 172 -10.32 4.54 11.93
CA LEU A 172 -9.59 3.34 11.53
C LEU A 172 -9.79 2.22 12.55
N LYS A 173 -9.74 0.99 12.05
CA LYS A 173 -9.68 -0.23 12.84
C LYS A 173 -8.59 -1.13 12.26
N SER A 174 -7.66 -1.58 13.11
CA SER A 174 -6.69 -2.62 12.75
C SER A 174 -7.40 -3.94 12.47
N PHE A 175 -6.87 -4.72 11.52
CA PHE A 175 -7.46 -5.99 11.13
C PHE A 175 -6.44 -7.12 10.96
N ALA A 176 -5.14 -6.82 10.86
CA ALA A 176 -4.08 -7.81 10.78
C ALA A 176 -2.76 -7.26 11.32
N ASP A 177 -2.03 -8.06 12.09
CA ASP A 177 -0.63 -7.81 12.38
C ASP A 177 0.17 -8.15 11.13
N SER A 178 0.99 -7.24 10.65
CA SER A 178 1.74 -7.44 9.41
C SER A 178 2.94 -6.51 9.35
N GLU A 179 4.05 -7.01 8.79
CA GLU A 179 5.19 -6.16 8.49
C GLU A 179 4.81 -5.17 7.38
N ILE A 180 4.93 -3.88 7.65
CA ILE A 180 4.77 -2.82 6.66
C ILE A 180 5.68 -1.65 7.03
N ALA A 181 6.39 -1.10 6.04
CA ALA A 181 7.42 -0.11 6.27
C ALA A 181 6.86 1.19 6.86
N PRO A 182 7.48 1.75 7.92
CA PRO A 182 7.14 3.06 8.42
C PRO A 182 7.31 4.16 7.36
N LEU A 183 6.43 5.14 7.39
CA LEU A 183 6.54 6.36 6.58
C LEU A 183 7.07 7.50 7.45
N PRO A 184 8.33 7.93 7.30
CA PRO A 184 8.91 9.01 8.11
C PRO A 184 8.13 10.32 8.05
N ALA A 185 7.48 10.60 6.90
CA ALA A 185 6.63 11.79 6.74
C ALA A 185 5.37 11.76 7.62
N PHE A 186 4.97 10.59 8.13
CA PHE A 186 3.81 10.38 8.97
C PHE A 186 4.22 9.92 10.39
N ALA A 187 5.47 10.20 10.77
CA ALA A 187 5.94 10.04 12.14
C ALA A 187 5.28 11.10 13.04
N ARG A 188 5.00 10.71 14.29
CA ARG A 188 4.51 11.64 15.31
C ARG A 188 5.57 12.70 15.60
N LYS A 189 5.17 13.95 15.56
CA LYS A 189 6.08 15.05 15.95
C LYS A 189 6.37 14.95 17.45
N PRO A 190 7.65 15.09 17.85
CA PRO A 190 7.98 15.15 19.27
C PRO A 190 7.22 16.30 19.93
N GLU A 191 6.42 16.01 20.96
CA GLU A 191 5.87 17.05 21.82
C GLU A 191 7.00 17.50 22.77
N PHE A 192 7.45 18.74 22.63
CA PHE A 192 8.32 19.35 23.62
C PHE A 192 7.46 19.72 24.84
N VAL A 193 7.54 18.91 25.88
CA VAL A 193 7.00 19.26 27.20
C VAL A 193 8.05 20.17 27.85
N PHE A 194 7.70 21.46 27.99
CA PHE A 194 8.49 22.43 28.75
C PHE A 194 8.15 22.36 30.24
#